data_16c87aa578720712b77ced8377282e63
#
_entry.id   16c87aa578720712b77ced8377282e63
#
_cell.length_a   1.000
_cell.length_b   1.000
_cell.length_c   1.000
_cell.angle_alpha   90.00
_cell.angle_beta   90.00
_cell.angle_gamma   90.00
#
_symmetry.space_group_name_H-M   'P 1'
#
loop_
_entity.id
_entity.type
_entity.pdbx_description
1 polymer ?
#
loop_
_entity_poly.entity_id
_entity_poly.type
_entity_poly.pdbx_seq_one_letter_code
_entity_poly.pdbx_strand_id
1 'polypeptide(L)'
;GKIDRKKKHDALFKRYEDVDANKTTKGDAPVLSEQEQWERQQINKSKVKVGSNDKPAKAGEYDYVLDLENIDFVLEETINANEKGDPRQMAIDALERKRRTIKEVRDSLPVFKYRNELLSAIEQFQVMIIVGETGSGKTTQITQYLREAGYTKDGKRIGCTQPRRVAAMSVAARVAEEVGTKMGHEVGYAIRFEDCTSDKTEIVYMTDGLLFREFMTEPDLASYSVIMIDESHERTLHTDILFALVKDIARFRPDLKLLISSATMDAQKFSKYFDDAPIFKIPGRPYPVGIYYTKAPEANYLQASIAT
;
A
#
# COMPACT_ATOMS: atom_id res chain seq x y z
N GLY A 1 -47.44 7.97 -23.53
CA GLY A 1 -46.13 8.39 -22.97
C GLY A 1 -45.40 7.31 -22.16
N LYS A 2 -46.10 6.38 -21.49
CA LYS A 2 -45.47 5.29 -20.68
C LYS A 2 -44.97 4.11 -21.52
N ILE A 3 -45.61 3.80 -22.65
CA ILE A 3 -45.23 2.67 -23.53
C ILE A 3 -43.93 2.96 -24.30
N ASP A 4 -43.68 4.22 -24.63
CA ASP A 4 -42.47 4.61 -25.37
C ASP A 4 -41.21 4.56 -24.53
N ARG A 5 -41.28 4.80 -23.21
CA ARG A 5 -40.13 4.67 -22.32
C ARG A 5 -39.68 3.25 -22.12
N LYS A 6 -40.62 2.29 -22.03
CA LYS A 6 -40.31 0.88 -21.88
C LYS A 6 -39.69 0.30 -23.15
N LYS A 7 -40.20 0.66 -24.32
CA LYS A 7 -39.64 0.26 -25.63
C LYS A 7 -38.22 0.84 -25.86
N LYS A 8 -37.96 2.06 -25.43
CA LYS A 8 -36.62 2.67 -25.50
C LYS A 8 -35.63 2.02 -24.50
N HIS A 9 -36.10 1.65 -23.34
CA HIS A 9 -35.33 0.94 -22.33
C HIS A 9 -34.98 -0.47 -22.80
N ASP A 10 -35.96 -1.22 -23.32
CA ASP A 10 -35.74 -2.56 -23.82
C ASP A 10 -34.86 -2.58 -25.09
N ALA A 11 -34.90 -1.54 -25.93
CA ALA A 11 -34.03 -1.40 -27.08
C ALA A 11 -32.58 -1.06 -26.69
N LEU A 12 -32.38 -0.35 -25.58
CA LEU A 12 -31.07 -0.10 -25.00
C LEU A 12 -30.46 -1.36 -24.40
N PHE A 13 -31.25 -2.15 -23.64
CA PHE A 13 -30.77 -3.41 -23.08
C PHE A 13 -30.50 -4.46 -24.16
N LYS A 14 -31.31 -4.56 -25.20
CA LYS A 14 -31.04 -5.45 -26.31
C LYS A 14 -29.70 -5.16 -27.05
N ARG A 15 -29.27 -3.91 -27.08
CA ARG A 15 -27.95 -3.55 -27.62
C ARG A 15 -26.78 -4.08 -26.77
N TYR A 16 -27.00 -4.26 -25.45
CA TYR A 16 -25.99 -4.84 -24.55
C TYR A 16 -26.04 -6.37 -24.53
N GLU A 17 -27.22 -6.98 -24.66
CA GLU A 17 -27.36 -8.45 -24.74
C GLU A 17 -26.81 -9.04 -26.03
N ASP A 18 -26.93 -8.34 -27.17
CA ASP A 18 -26.40 -8.81 -28.46
C ASP A 18 -24.85 -8.80 -28.55
N VAL A 19 -24.15 -8.13 -27.62
CA VAL A 19 -22.67 -8.13 -27.54
C VAL A 19 -22.14 -9.38 -26.83
N ASP A 20 -22.91 -9.95 -25.88
CA ASP A 20 -22.47 -11.13 -25.12
C ASP A 20 -22.93 -12.46 -25.72
N ALA A 21 -23.99 -12.48 -26.52
CA ALA A 21 -24.60 -13.71 -27.04
C ALA A 21 -23.96 -14.28 -28.32
N ASN A 22 -23.09 -13.55 -29.00
CA ASN A 22 -22.54 -13.95 -30.31
C ASN A 22 -21.09 -14.45 -30.31
N LYS A 23 -20.58 -14.96 -29.16
CA LYS A 23 -19.19 -15.40 -29.02
C LYS A 23 -18.98 -16.88 -28.68
N THR A 24 -19.85 -17.76 -29.17
CA THR A 24 -19.56 -19.20 -29.12
C THR A 24 -19.74 -19.84 -30.49
N THR A 25 -18.88 -19.53 -31.44
CA THR A 25 -18.60 -20.42 -32.57
C THR A 25 -17.20 -20.13 -33.13
N LYS A 26 -16.32 -21.12 -32.93
CA LYS A 26 -15.10 -21.43 -33.67
C LYS A 26 -13.98 -20.38 -33.78
N GLY A 27 -12.96 -20.57 -32.97
CA GLY A 27 -11.55 -20.41 -33.47
C GLY A 27 -10.92 -19.03 -33.38
N ASP A 28 -11.62 -17.97 -32.97
CA ASP A 28 -11.02 -16.63 -32.89
C ASP A 28 -10.77 -16.25 -31.43
N ALA A 29 -9.58 -15.72 -31.19
CA ALA A 29 -9.15 -15.22 -29.88
C ALA A 29 -10.16 -14.20 -29.34
N PRO A 30 -10.45 -14.16 -28.03
CA PRO A 30 -11.41 -13.25 -27.45
C PRO A 30 -11.04 -11.80 -27.82
N VAL A 31 -12.02 -11.04 -28.32
CA VAL A 31 -11.84 -9.61 -28.60
C VAL A 31 -11.69 -8.91 -27.26
N LEU A 32 -10.48 -8.56 -26.93
CA LEU A 32 -10.09 -7.86 -25.71
C LEU A 32 -10.65 -6.43 -25.71
N SER A 33 -11.03 -5.92 -24.55
CA SER A 33 -11.40 -4.52 -24.38
C SER A 33 -10.22 -3.60 -24.77
N GLU A 34 -10.48 -2.35 -25.15
CA GLU A 34 -9.42 -1.38 -25.49
C GLU A 34 -8.39 -1.25 -24.36
N GLN A 35 -8.84 -1.32 -23.12
CA GLN A 35 -7.99 -1.26 -21.94
C GLN A 35 -7.08 -2.49 -21.83
N GLU A 36 -7.61 -3.69 -22.02
CA GLU A 36 -6.82 -4.93 -22.04
C GLU A 36 -5.86 -5.00 -23.22
N GLN A 37 -6.24 -4.43 -24.37
CA GLN A 37 -5.35 -4.32 -25.53
C GLN A 37 -4.19 -3.37 -25.23
N TRP A 38 -4.46 -2.23 -24.58
CA TRP A 38 -3.45 -1.27 -24.17
C TRP A 38 -2.51 -1.88 -23.12
N GLU A 39 -3.04 -2.56 -22.10
CA GLU A 39 -2.25 -3.25 -21.07
C GLU A 39 -1.36 -4.33 -21.68
N ARG A 40 -1.89 -5.15 -22.60
CA ARG A 40 -1.07 -6.14 -23.34
C ARG A 40 0.00 -5.50 -24.20
N GLN A 41 -0.31 -4.37 -24.84
CA GLN A 41 0.72 -3.63 -25.59
C GLN A 41 1.82 -3.10 -24.66
N GLN A 42 1.49 -2.59 -23.47
CA GLN A 42 2.50 -2.15 -22.50
C GLN A 42 3.32 -3.32 -21.95
N ILE A 43 2.68 -4.44 -21.63
CA ILE A 43 3.37 -5.67 -21.21
C ILE A 43 4.28 -6.21 -22.32
N ASN A 44 3.85 -6.16 -23.57
CA ASN A 44 4.68 -6.61 -24.70
C ASN A 44 5.83 -5.64 -25.00
N LYS A 45 5.64 -4.34 -24.77
CA LYS A 45 6.73 -3.35 -24.87
C LYS A 45 7.75 -3.50 -23.73
N SER A 46 7.30 -3.89 -22.54
CA SER A 46 8.18 -4.16 -21.40
C SER A 46 8.89 -5.51 -21.47
N LYS A 47 8.39 -6.44 -22.29
CA LYS A 47 9.07 -7.70 -22.64
C LYS A 47 10.09 -7.49 -23.76
N VAL A 48 10.95 -6.50 -23.61
CA VAL A 48 12.15 -6.39 -24.46
C VAL A 48 12.99 -7.62 -24.16
N LYS A 49 13.12 -8.53 -25.15
CA LYS A 49 14.08 -9.62 -25.09
C LYS A 49 15.45 -8.99 -25.14
N VAL A 50 16.08 -8.84 -24.01
CA VAL A 50 17.50 -8.53 -23.91
C VAL A 50 18.23 -9.73 -24.53
N GLY A 51 18.90 -9.53 -25.68
CA GLY A 51 19.82 -10.51 -26.23
C GLY A 51 19.32 -11.39 -27.38
N SER A 52 18.47 -10.93 -28.32
CA SER A 52 18.29 -11.63 -29.61
C SER A 52 18.91 -10.86 -30.77
N ASN A 53 20.03 -11.35 -31.22
CA ASN A 53 20.78 -10.85 -32.40
C ASN A 53 20.17 -11.23 -33.78
N ASP A 54 18.85 -11.40 -33.86
CA ASP A 54 18.23 -11.95 -35.07
C ASP A 54 17.39 -10.96 -35.87
N LYS A 55 17.92 -9.75 -36.16
CA LYS A 55 17.42 -8.95 -37.27
C LYS A 55 18.54 -8.08 -37.84
N PRO A 56 18.75 -8.09 -39.19
CA PRO A 56 19.72 -7.18 -39.83
C PRO A 56 19.24 -5.73 -39.65
N ALA A 57 20.09 -4.89 -39.05
CA ALA A 57 19.85 -3.48 -38.88
C ALA A 57 19.59 -2.78 -40.18
N LYS A 58 18.49 -2.02 -40.30
CA LYS A 58 18.27 -1.08 -41.39
C LYS A 58 19.15 0.15 -41.18
N ALA A 59 19.88 0.54 -42.22
CA ALA A 59 20.76 1.71 -42.17
C ALA A 59 19.98 2.97 -41.75
N GLY A 60 20.32 3.52 -40.53
CA GLY A 60 19.71 4.69 -39.97
C GLY A 60 19.12 4.51 -38.57
N GLU A 61 19.02 3.29 -38.05
CA GLU A 61 18.68 3.04 -36.64
C GLU A 61 19.95 3.02 -35.79
N TYR A 62 19.96 3.77 -34.71
CA TYR A 62 21.07 3.81 -33.74
C TYR A 62 21.30 2.42 -33.17
N ASP A 63 22.46 1.87 -33.46
CA ASP A 63 22.94 0.60 -32.92
C ASP A 63 23.36 0.85 -31.45
N TYR A 64 22.48 0.51 -30.53
CA TYR A 64 22.82 0.51 -29.12
C TYR A 64 23.59 -0.79 -28.83
N VAL A 65 24.89 -0.75 -29.07
CA VAL A 65 25.79 -1.80 -28.62
C VAL A 65 25.94 -1.62 -27.09
N LEU A 66 25.06 -2.27 -26.35
CA LEU A 66 25.33 -2.56 -24.93
C LEU A 66 26.38 -3.69 -24.98
N ASP A 67 27.65 -3.32 -24.88
CA ASP A 67 28.71 -4.25 -24.53
C ASP A 67 28.47 -4.73 -23.09
N LEU A 68 27.69 -5.82 -22.98
CA LEU A 68 27.39 -6.48 -21.71
C LEU A 68 28.64 -7.01 -20.99
N GLU A 69 29.78 -7.11 -21.70
CA GLU A 69 31.05 -7.53 -21.14
C GLU A 69 31.75 -6.43 -20.32
N ASN A 70 31.35 -5.16 -20.48
CA ASN A 70 31.92 -4.00 -19.74
C ASN A 70 30.95 -3.36 -18.75
N ILE A 71 29.77 -3.93 -18.52
CA ILE A 71 28.91 -3.56 -17.42
C ILE A 71 29.32 -4.42 -16.21
N ASP A 72 30.43 -4.06 -15.60
CA ASP A 72 30.67 -4.42 -14.21
C ASP A 72 29.55 -3.79 -13.40
N PHE A 73 28.64 -4.61 -12.87
CA PHE A 73 27.60 -4.15 -11.98
C PHE A 73 28.30 -3.54 -10.77
N VAL A 74 28.47 -2.22 -10.79
CA VAL A 74 29.01 -1.41 -9.69
C VAL A 74 28.25 -1.69 -8.39
N LEU A 75 27.05 -2.30 -8.49
CA LEU A 75 26.28 -2.77 -7.34
C LEU A 75 27.00 -3.84 -6.51
N GLU A 76 27.75 -4.76 -7.13
CA GLU A 76 28.50 -5.79 -6.40
C GLU A 76 29.74 -5.23 -5.74
N GLU A 77 30.46 -4.32 -6.41
CA GLU A 77 31.66 -3.70 -5.83
C GLU A 77 31.33 -2.66 -4.75
N THR A 78 30.24 -1.88 -4.90
CA THR A 78 29.84 -0.90 -3.87
C THR A 78 29.27 -1.57 -2.62
N ILE A 79 28.56 -2.67 -2.76
CA ILE A 79 28.11 -3.49 -1.62
C ILE A 79 29.34 -4.11 -0.92
N ASN A 80 30.30 -4.59 -1.67
CA ASN A 80 31.52 -5.21 -1.13
C ASN A 80 32.51 -4.23 -0.52
N ALA A 81 32.51 -2.95 -0.93
CA ALA A 81 33.43 -1.94 -0.42
C ALA A 81 32.99 -1.33 0.93
N ASN A 82 31.68 -1.30 1.23
CA ASN A 82 31.16 -0.71 2.47
C ASN A 82 30.77 -1.73 3.54
N GLU A 83 30.49 -2.97 3.17
CA GLU A 83 30.25 -4.06 4.13
C GLU A 83 31.44 -5.01 4.07
N LYS A 84 32.34 -4.93 5.05
CA LYS A 84 33.33 -5.97 5.34
C LYS A 84 32.64 -7.23 5.88
N GLY A 85 31.58 -7.66 5.24
CA GLY A 85 30.88 -8.91 5.51
C GLY A 85 31.40 -10.00 4.58
N ASP A 86 31.79 -11.15 5.13
CA ASP A 86 32.14 -12.33 4.37
C ASP A 86 30.96 -12.68 3.42
N PRO A 87 31.17 -12.82 2.09
CA PRO A 87 30.11 -13.21 1.13
C PRO A 87 29.38 -14.50 1.52
N ARG A 88 30.06 -15.38 2.26
CA ARG A 88 29.47 -16.59 2.85
C ARG A 88 28.46 -16.24 3.94
N GLN A 89 28.75 -15.23 4.77
CA GLN A 89 27.85 -14.80 5.82
C GLN A 89 26.58 -14.17 5.24
N MET A 90 26.71 -13.35 4.20
CA MET A 90 25.56 -12.77 3.48
C MET A 90 24.67 -13.83 2.83
N ALA A 91 25.26 -14.87 2.25
CA ALA A 91 24.50 -15.99 1.69
C ALA A 91 23.80 -16.82 2.78
N ILE A 92 24.43 -17.02 3.93
CA ILE A 92 23.84 -17.68 5.10
C ILE A 92 22.69 -16.84 5.65
N ASP A 93 22.88 -15.55 5.85
CA ASP A 93 21.84 -14.63 6.33
C ASP A 93 20.64 -14.54 5.35
N ALA A 94 20.89 -14.59 4.04
CA ALA A 94 19.83 -14.66 3.04
C ALA A 94 19.03 -15.98 3.09
N LEU A 95 19.70 -17.09 3.34
CA LEU A 95 19.05 -18.40 3.54
C LEU A 95 18.29 -18.46 4.86
N GLU A 96 18.82 -17.87 5.93
CA GLU A 96 18.14 -17.77 7.21
C GLU A 96 16.91 -16.87 7.12
N ARG A 97 16.99 -15.72 6.42
CA ARG A 97 15.83 -14.86 6.15
C ARG A 97 14.70 -15.61 5.43
N LYS A 98 15.05 -16.49 4.47
CA LYS A 98 14.06 -17.33 3.76
C LYS A 98 13.44 -18.43 4.64
N ARG A 99 14.11 -18.83 5.71
CA ARG A 99 13.64 -19.86 6.65
C ARG A 99 12.86 -19.32 7.84
N ARG A 100 12.89 -18.00 8.07
CA ARG A 100 12.15 -17.39 9.20
C ARG A 100 10.66 -17.60 9.03
N THR A 101 10.02 -18.03 10.09
CA THR A 101 8.56 -18.10 10.16
C THR A 101 7.96 -16.70 10.14
N ILE A 102 6.70 -16.58 9.73
CA ILE A 102 5.96 -15.30 9.73
C ILE A 102 6.03 -14.65 11.13
N LYS A 103 5.94 -15.43 12.19
CA LYS A 103 6.03 -14.95 13.57
C LYS A 103 7.41 -14.34 13.88
N GLU A 104 8.49 -15.00 13.50
CA GLU A 104 9.84 -14.48 13.71
C GLU A 104 10.08 -13.18 12.93
N VAL A 105 9.51 -13.07 11.73
CA VAL A 105 9.56 -11.83 10.94
C VAL A 105 8.82 -10.70 11.66
N ARG A 106 7.60 -10.95 12.18
CA ARG A 106 6.84 -9.98 12.96
C ARG A 106 7.61 -9.52 14.20
N ASP A 107 8.17 -10.44 14.95
CA ASP A 107 8.91 -10.16 16.18
C ASP A 107 10.23 -9.42 15.92
N SER A 108 10.77 -9.50 14.69
CA SER A 108 11.97 -8.78 14.27
C SER A 108 11.72 -7.31 13.89
N LEU A 109 10.45 -6.90 13.70
CA LEU A 109 10.11 -5.53 13.30
C LEU A 109 10.43 -4.54 14.43
N PRO A 110 10.90 -3.32 14.08
CA PRO A 110 11.23 -2.29 15.08
C PRO A 110 10.07 -1.98 16.04
N VAL A 111 8.83 -1.93 15.55
CA VAL A 111 7.65 -1.63 16.37
C VAL A 111 7.40 -2.67 17.46
N PHE A 112 7.83 -3.92 17.29
CA PHE A 112 7.59 -5.00 18.25
C PHE A 112 8.17 -4.72 19.63
N LYS A 113 9.36 -4.13 19.69
CA LYS A 113 10.04 -3.77 20.95
C LYS A 113 9.23 -2.77 21.78
N TYR A 114 8.46 -1.93 21.13
CA TYR A 114 7.67 -0.85 21.75
C TYR A 114 6.19 -1.19 21.92
N ARG A 115 5.79 -2.46 21.66
CA ARG A 115 4.38 -2.89 21.68
C ARG A 115 3.68 -2.51 22.97
N ASN A 116 4.26 -2.83 24.13
CA ASN A 116 3.62 -2.60 25.43
C ASN A 116 3.54 -1.10 25.76
N GLU A 117 4.59 -0.35 25.48
CA GLU A 117 4.62 1.10 25.70
C GLU A 117 3.60 1.80 24.79
N LEU A 118 3.52 1.37 23.52
CA LEU A 118 2.56 1.89 22.57
C LEU A 118 1.12 1.64 23.00
N LEU A 119 0.79 0.41 23.43
CA LEU A 119 -0.56 0.09 23.90
C LEU A 119 -0.92 0.87 25.15
N SER A 120 0.00 1.02 26.11
CA SER A 120 -0.21 1.84 27.31
C SER A 120 -0.44 3.32 26.95
N ALA A 121 0.29 3.86 25.98
CA ALA A 121 0.08 5.22 25.50
C ALA A 121 -1.27 5.38 24.79
N ILE A 122 -1.69 4.42 23.96
CA ILE A 122 -3.01 4.44 23.31
C ILE A 122 -4.15 4.37 24.33
N GLU A 123 -3.98 3.62 25.40
CA GLU A 123 -4.97 3.56 26.48
C GLU A 123 -5.14 4.92 27.18
N GLN A 124 -4.03 5.61 27.46
CA GLN A 124 -4.02 6.89 28.16
C GLN A 124 -4.53 8.06 27.31
N PHE A 125 -4.22 8.09 26.03
CA PHE A 125 -4.53 9.21 25.14
C PHE A 125 -5.57 8.82 24.10
N GLN A 126 -6.49 9.73 23.82
CA GLN A 126 -7.52 9.56 22.79
C GLN A 126 -6.94 9.73 21.39
N VAL A 127 -6.12 10.77 21.20
CA VAL A 127 -5.46 11.09 19.93
C VAL A 127 -3.95 10.95 20.12
N MET A 128 -3.29 10.27 19.20
CA MET A 128 -1.84 10.09 19.25
C MET A 128 -1.22 10.13 17.86
N ILE A 129 -0.08 10.78 17.75
CA ILE A 129 0.74 10.83 16.54
C ILE A 129 1.82 9.76 16.63
N ILE A 130 1.87 8.86 15.67
CA ILE A 130 2.86 7.78 15.62
C ILE A 130 3.85 8.06 14.50
N VAL A 131 5.11 8.21 14.85
CA VAL A 131 6.19 8.47 13.89
C VAL A 131 7.15 7.30 13.85
N GLY A 132 7.45 6.84 12.67
CA GLY A 132 8.46 5.79 12.48
C GLY A 132 8.76 5.63 11.00
N GLU A 133 9.97 5.22 10.70
CA GLU A 133 10.42 5.01 9.33
C GLU A 133 9.59 3.97 8.58
N THR A 134 9.62 4.03 7.26
CA THR A 134 9.04 3.00 6.40
C THR A 134 9.69 1.65 6.70
N GLY A 135 8.90 0.59 6.75
CA GLY A 135 9.40 -0.73 7.13
C GLY A 135 9.54 -0.97 8.65
N SER A 136 9.19 -0.01 9.51
CA SER A 136 9.17 -0.24 10.97
C SER A 136 8.02 -1.14 11.45
N GLY A 137 7.06 -1.45 10.58
CA GLY A 137 5.92 -2.31 10.87
C GLY A 137 4.68 -1.60 11.41
N LYS A 138 4.61 -0.26 11.38
CA LYS A 138 3.45 0.51 11.86
C LYS A 138 2.13 0.02 11.28
N THR A 139 2.03 0.06 9.97
CA THR A 139 0.81 -0.24 9.22
C THR A 139 0.30 -1.65 9.45
N THR A 140 1.20 -2.63 9.52
CA THR A 140 0.83 -4.04 9.64
C THR A 140 0.64 -4.49 11.07
N GLN A 141 1.41 -3.97 12.03
CA GLN A 141 1.43 -4.51 13.38
C GLN A 141 0.53 -3.76 14.36
N ILE A 142 0.39 -2.44 14.23
CA ILE A 142 -0.39 -1.65 15.22
C ILE A 142 -1.85 -2.11 15.26
N THR A 143 -2.46 -2.31 14.10
CA THR A 143 -3.85 -2.80 14.01
C THR A 143 -4.03 -4.18 14.65
N GLN A 144 -3.04 -5.06 14.50
CA GLN A 144 -3.05 -6.38 15.13
C GLN A 144 -2.89 -6.28 16.65
N TYR A 145 -1.98 -5.43 17.14
CA TYR A 145 -1.80 -5.21 18.60
C TYR A 145 -3.07 -4.67 19.24
N LEU A 146 -3.76 -3.76 18.57
CA LEU A 146 -5.04 -3.22 19.04
C LEU A 146 -6.13 -4.30 19.07
N ARG A 147 -6.21 -5.15 18.05
CA ARG A 147 -7.10 -6.31 18.05
C ARG A 147 -6.81 -7.24 19.22
N GLU A 148 -5.54 -7.62 19.40
CA GLU A 148 -5.08 -8.46 20.50
C GLU A 148 -5.35 -7.83 21.89
N ALA A 149 -5.29 -6.51 21.98
CA ALA A 149 -5.64 -5.75 23.21
C ALA A 149 -7.16 -5.65 23.45
N GLY A 150 -7.98 -6.10 22.50
CA GLY A 150 -9.44 -6.18 22.66
C GLY A 150 -10.21 -4.94 22.25
N TYR A 151 -9.66 -4.09 21.40
CA TYR A 151 -10.37 -2.92 20.84
C TYR A 151 -11.49 -3.31 19.85
N THR A 152 -11.59 -4.57 19.47
CA THR A 152 -12.65 -5.09 18.57
C THR A 152 -13.80 -5.76 19.32
N LYS A 153 -13.84 -5.67 20.65
CA LYS A 153 -14.94 -6.19 21.45
C LYS A 153 -16.26 -5.48 21.11
N ASP A 154 -17.35 -6.14 21.42
CA ASP A 154 -18.71 -5.61 21.23
C ASP A 154 -19.06 -5.28 19.76
N GLY A 155 -18.46 -6.03 18.82
CA GLY A 155 -18.70 -5.84 17.39
C GLY A 155 -18.08 -4.57 16.80
N LYS A 156 -17.18 -3.92 17.51
CA LYS A 156 -16.43 -2.76 17.02
C LYS A 156 -15.31 -3.19 16.07
N ARG A 157 -14.95 -2.27 15.17
CA ARG A 157 -13.92 -2.46 14.15
C ARG A 157 -12.75 -1.50 14.38
N ILE A 158 -11.59 -1.88 13.85
CA ILE A 158 -10.41 -1.03 13.73
C ILE A 158 -10.31 -0.64 12.26
N GLY A 159 -10.42 0.64 11.94
CA GLY A 159 -10.24 1.18 10.60
C GLY A 159 -8.81 1.70 10.40
N CYS A 160 -8.17 1.34 9.29
CA CYS A 160 -6.87 1.87 8.90
C CYS A 160 -6.96 2.42 7.48
N THR A 161 -6.72 3.72 7.30
CA THR A 161 -6.76 4.31 5.97
C THR A 161 -5.42 4.25 5.28
N GLN A 162 -5.48 4.18 3.95
CA GLN A 162 -4.32 4.20 3.06
C GLN A 162 -4.61 5.16 1.89
N PRO A 163 -3.64 5.96 1.45
CA PRO A 163 -3.85 6.90 0.34
C PRO A 163 -4.07 6.18 -1.00
N ARG A 164 -3.56 4.95 -1.13
CA ARG A 164 -3.57 4.19 -2.39
C ARG A 164 -4.37 2.90 -2.26
N ARG A 165 -5.20 2.59 -3.28
CA ARG A 165 -6.01 1.37 -3.32
C ARG A 165 -5.15 0.10 -3.21
N VAL A 166 -4.08 0.02 -3.99
CA VAL A 166 -3.19 -1.15 -3.99
C VAL A 166 -2.54 -1.34 -2.63
N ALA A 167 -2.19 -0.25 -1.92
CA ALA A 167 -1.66 -0.33 -0.57
C ALA A 167 -2.68 -0.92 0.40
N ALA A 168 -3.93 -0.44 0.40
CA ALA A 168 -4.98 -1.00 1.25
C ALA A 168 -5.17 -2.51 1.04
N MET A 169 -5.24 -2.95 -0.23
CA MET A 169 -5.39 -4.37 -0.58
C MET A 169 -4.19 -5.21 -0.16
N SER A 170 -2.97 -4.76 -0.48
CA SER A 170 -1.75 -5.53 -0.21
C SER A 170 -1.43 -5.63 1.28
N VAL A 171 -1.66 -4.55 2.04
CA VAL A 171 -1.49 -4.56 3.50
C VAL A 171 -2.53 -5.45 4.16
N ALA A 172 -3.81 -5.37 3.75
CA ALA A 172 -4.86 -6.26 4.25
C ALA A 172 -4.52 -7.73 3.98
N ALA A 173 -4.05 -8.05 2.76
CA ALA A 173 -3.63 -9.41 2.41
C ALA A 173 -2.48 -9.90 3.29
N ARG A 174 -1.48 -9.05 3.52
CA ARG A 174 -0.36 -9.37 4.39
C ARG A 174 -0.78 -9.59 5.84
N VAL A 175 -1.64 -8.73 6.37
CA VAL A 175 -2.16 -8.86 7.75
C VAL A 175 -3.06 -10.08 7.89
N ALA A 176 -3.88 -10.41 6.90
CA ALA A 176 -4.69 -11.62 6.91
C ALA A 176 -3.81 -12.89 6.94
N GLU A 177 -2.70 -12.90 6.17
CA GLU A 177 -1.69 -13.97 6.21
C GLU A 177 -1.04 -14.08 7.59
N GLU A 178 -0.64 -12.96 8.20
CA GLU A 178 0.00 -12.91 9.51
C GLU A 178 -0.93 -13.35 10.65
N VAL A 179 -2.22 -13.02 10.56
CA VAL A 179 -3.26 -13.45 11.50
C VAL A 179 -3.65 -14.92 11.27
N GLY A 180 -3.39 -15.45 10.06
CA GLY A 180 -3.76 -16.80 9.68
C GLY A 180 -5.26 -16.94 9.33
N THR A 181 -5.87 -15.87 8.82
CA THR A 181 -7.29 -15.82 8.47
C THR A 181 -7.49 -15.65 6.97
N LYS A 182 -8.67 -16.03 6.51
CA LYS A 182 -9.08 -15.79 5.13
C LYS A 182 -9.45 -14.32 4.96
N MET A 183 -9.03 -13.71 3.84
CA MET A 183 -9.41 -12.35 3.48
C MET A 183 -10.93 -12.17 3.51
N GLY A 184 -11.39 -11.05 4.10
CA GLY A 184 -12.79 -10.74 4.30
C GLY A 184 -13.41 -11.37 5.55
N HIS A 185 -12.66 -12.16 6.34
CA HIS A 185 -13.08 -12.61 7.67
C HIS A 185 -12.63 -11.59 8.73
N GLU A 186 -11.71 -11.93 9.63
CA GLU A 186 -11.25 -11.00 10.68
C GLU A 186 -10.51 -9.80 10.13
N VAL A 187 -9.88 -9.94 8.96
CA VAL A 187 -9.18 -8.87 8.24
C VAL A 187 -9.79 -8.71 6.86
N GLY A 188 -10.14 -7.49 6.51
CA GLY A 188 -10.70 -7.16 5.22
C GLY A 188 -10.18 -5.82 4.68
N TYR A 189 -10.58 -5.51 3.47
CA TYR A 189 -10.34 -4.20 2.89
C TYR A 189 -11.60 -3.67 2.20
N ALA A 190 -11.67 -2.36 2.12
CA ALA A 190 -12.72 -1.66 1.40
C ALA A 190 -12.12 -0.53 0.57
N ILE A 191 -12.37 -0.55 -0.72
CA ILE A 191 -11.91 0.47 -1.67
C ILE A 191 -13.07 0.87 -2.59
N ARG A 192 -12.87 1.89 -3.40
CA ARG A 192 -13.92 2.34 -4.33
C ARG A 192 -14.27 1.21 -5.30
N PHE A 193 -15.54 0.80 -5.31
CA PHE A 193 -16.15 -0.27 -6.12
C PHE A 193 -15.78 -1.71 -5.73
N GLU A 194 -15.04 -1.90 -4.67
CA GLU A 194 -14.68 -3.24 -4.21
C GLU A 194 -14.67 -3.26 -2.67
N ASP A 195 -15.44 -4.17 -2.10
CA ASP A 195 -15.55 -4.38 -0.66
C ASP A 195 -15.33 -5.86 -0.37
N CYS A 196 -14.30 -6.16 0.38
CA CYS A 196 -13.96 -7.49 0.84
C CYS A 196 -13.99 -7.52 2.38
N THR A 197 -15.18 -7.26 2.93
CA THR A 197 -15.46 -7.32 4.36
C THR A 197 -16.66 -8.21 4.64
N SER A 198 -16.86 -8.59 5.89
CA SER A 198 -18.02 -9.33 6.38
C SER A 198 -18.38 -8.86 7.79
N ASP A 199 -19.46 -9.40 8.35
CA ASP A 199 -19.85 -9.12 9.75
C ASP A 199 -18.79 -9.59 10.77
N LYS A 200 -17.87 -10.46 10.35
CA LYS A 200 -16.75 -10.95 11.16
C LYS A 200 -15.50 -10.08 11.07
N THR A 201 -15.52 -9.07 10.20
CA THR A 201 -14.32 -8.25 9.95
C THR A 201 -14.08 -7.31 11.13
N GLU A 202 -12.94 -7.48 11.77
CA GLU A 202 -12.48 -6.72 12.92
C GLU A 202 -11.49 -5.61 12.54
N ILE A 203 -10.64 -5.87 11.51
CA ILE A 203 -9.68 -4.91 10.97
C ILE A 203 -10.04 -4.63 9.52
N VAL A 204 -10.29 -3.36 9.19
CA VAL A 204 -10.63 -2.92 7.84
C VAL A 204 -9.56 -1.95 7.34
N TYR A 205 -8.89 -2.34 6.25
CA TYR A 205 -8.02 -1.42 5.51
C TYR A 205 -8.82 -0.76 4.40
N MET A 206 -8.79 0.55 4.32
CA MET A 206 -9.60 1.29 3.37
C MET A 206 -8.85 2.47 2.76
N THR A 207 -9.38 3.04 1.69
CA THR A 207 -8.84 4.29 1.17
C THR A 207 -9.41 5.48 1.94
N ASP A 208 -8.63 6.59 2.02
CA ASP A 208 -9.07 7.84 2.66
C ASP A 208 -10.45 8.29 2.15
N GLY A 209 -10.65 8.21 0.83
CA GLY A 209 -11.92 8.60 0.21
C GLY A 209 -13.10 7.69 0.57
N LEU A 210 -12.83 6.44 0.99
CA LEU A 210 -13.89 5.54 1.46
C LEU A 210 -14.28 5.89 2.89
N LEU A 211 -13.34 6.11 3.80
CA LEU A 211 -13.64 6.57 5.16
C LEU A 211 -14.44 7.87 5.13
N PHE A 212 -14.10 8.80 4.22
CA PHE A 212 -14.89 10.00 3.99
C PHE A 212 -16.34 9.68 3.59
N ARG A 213 -16.55 8.68 2.75
CA ARG A 213 -17.90 8.24 2.37
C ARG A 213 -18.65 7.58 3.54
N GLU A 214 -17.98 6.74 4.31
CA GLU A 214 -18.57 6.15 5.52
C GLU A 214 -19.00 7.22 6.50
N PHE A 215 -18.19 8.25 6.70
CA PHE A 215 -18.54 9.41 7.51
C PHE A 215 -19.83 10.10 7.03
N MET A 216 -20.07 10.18 5.73
CA MET A 216 -21.32 10.76 5.18
C MET A 216 -22.55 9.89 5.47
N THR A 217 -22.36 8.60 5.72
CA THR A 217 -23.42 7.64 6.03
C THR A 217 -23.61 7.47 7.53
N GLU A 218 -22.49 7.37 8.26
CA GLU A 218 -22.41 7.22 9.71
C GLU A 218 -21.51 8.32 10.30
N PRO A 219 -22.05 9.52 10.57
CA PRO A 219 -21.24 10.69 10.96
C PRO A 219 -20.46 10.53 12.27
N ASP A 220 -20.92 9.67 13.16
CA ASP A 220 -20.27 9.38 14.44
C ASP A 220 -19.31 8.18 14.38
N LEU A 221 -19.22 7.50 13.24
CA LEU A 221 -18.41 6.28 13.05
C LEU A 221 -18.57 5.28 14.21
N ALA A 222 -19.83 5.07 14.64
CA ALA A 222 -20.16 4.24 15.80
C ALA A 222 -19.64 2.80 15.67
N SER A 223 -19.51 2.30 14.44
CA SER A 223 -18.97 0.98 14.14
C SER A 223 -17.49 0.83 14.49
N TYR A 224 -16.76 1.93 14.70
CA TYR A 224 -15.32 1.90 14.95
C TYR A 224 -14.99 2.24 16.41
N SER A 225 -13.99 1.54 16.95
CA SER A 225 -13.34 1.86 18.23
C SER A 225 -12.00 2.59 18.03
N VAL A 226 -11.33 2.31 16.92
CA VAL A 226 -10.07 2.93 16.56
C VAL A 226 -10.08 3.30 15.07
N ILE A 227 -9.65 4.50 14.76
CA ILE A 227 -9.34 4.95 13.40
C ILE A 227 -7.85 5.29 13.35
N MET A 228 -7.15 4.66 12.43
CA MET A 228 -5.76 4.95 12.12
C MET A 228 -5.67 5.57 10.73
N ILE A 229 -5.20 6.81 10.65
CA ILE A 229 -4.89 7.47 9.39
C ILE A 229 -3.41 7.27 9.13
N ASP A 230 -3.10 6.39 8.18
CA ASP A 230 -1.73 6.03 7.84
C ASP A 230 -1.20 6.84 6.67
N GLU A 231 0.14 6.83 6.52
CA GLU A 231 0.87 7.59 5.48
C GLU A 231 0.46 9.08 5.41
N SER A 232 0.13 9.66 6.56
CA SER A 232 -0.39 11.03 6.69
C SER A 232 0.52 12.12 6.10
N HIS A 233 1.80 11.82 5.92
CA HIS A 233 2.79 12.69 5.31
C HIS A 233 2.60 12.87 3.78
N GLU A 234 1.87 11.98 3.11
CA GLU A 234 1.53 12.16 1.69
C GLU A 234 0.60 13.36 1.44
N ARG A 235 -0.11 13.83 2.48
CA ARG A 235 -0.95 15.04 2.44
C ARG A 235 -1.88 15.08 1.24
N THR A 236 -2.60 13.97 1.00
CA THR A 236 -3.63 13.96 -0.05
C THR A 236 -4.80 14.87 0.33
N LEU A 237 -5.54 15.35 -0.68
CA LEU A 237 -6.73 16.16 -0.44
C LEU A 237 -7.73 15.47 0.51
N HIS A 238 -7.93 14.17 0.33
CA HIS A 238 -8.85 13.40 1.17
C HIS A 238 -8.32 13.26 2.59
N THR A 239 -7.02 13.04 2.78
CA THR A 239 -6.40 12.97 4.10
C THR A 239 -6.57 14.29 4.87
N ASP A 240 -6.38 15.44 4.21
CA ASP A 240 -6.52 16.76 4.85
C ASP A 240 -7.98 17.05 5.25
N ILE A 241 -8.94 16.64 4.42
CA ILE A 241 -10.37 16.75 4.77
C ILE A 241 -10.70 15.82 5.96
N LEU A 242 -10.19 14.58 5.94
CA LEU A 242 -10.39 13.63 7.03
C LEU A 242 -9.85 14.16 8.36
N PHE A 243 -8.70 14.84 8.38
CA PHE A 243 -8.17 15.41 9.61
C PHE A 243 -9.15 16.36 10.28
N ALA A 244 -9.83 17.20 9.52
CA ALA A 244 -10.84 18.09 10.07
C ALA A 244 -12.01 17.29 10.67
N LEU A 245 -12.53 16.33 9.91
CA LEU A 245 -13.67 15.53 10.32
C LEU A 245 -13.37 14.65 11.55
N VAL A 246 -12.26 13.93 11.55
CA VAL A 246 -11.92 13.05 12.69
C VAL A 246 -11.57 13.85 13.94
N LYS A 247 -11.03 15.07 13.81
CA LYS A 247 -10.80 15.97 14.94
C LYS A 247 -12.13 16.37 15.58
N ASP A 248 -13.13 16.69 14.77
CA ASP A 248 -14.45 17.03 15.28
C ASP A 248 -15.12 15.82 15.94
N ILE A 249 -15.07 14.64 15.30
CA ILE A 249 -15.62 13.42 15.89
C ILE A 249 -14.96 13.09 17.23
N ALA A 250 -13.64 13.21 17.33
CA ALA A 250 -12.92 12.92 18.57
C ALA A 250 -13.41 13.75 19.76
N ARG A 251 -13.95 14.95 19.53
CA ARG A 251 -14.56 15.79 20.56
C ARG A 251 -15.92 15.27 21.06
N PHE A 252 -16.67 14.61 20.18
CA PHE A 252 -17.99 14.05 20.51
C PHE A 252 -17.92 12.61 20.98
N ARG A 253 -16.87 11.87 20.59
CA ARG A 253 -16.68 10.46 20.90
C ARG A 253 -15.38 10.23 21.70
N PRO A 254 -15.38 10.43 23.02
CA PRO A 254 -14.20 10.22 23.86
C PRO A 254 -13.73 8.76 23.90
N ASP A 255 -14.60 7.82 23.52
CA ASP A 255 -14.32 6.38 23.41
C ASP A 255 -13.55 6.01 22.13
N LEU A 256 -13.62 6.84 21.08
CA LEU A 256 -12.92 6.60 19.83
C LEU A 256 -11.45 6.97 19.96
N LYS A 257 -10.56 6.03 19.65
CA LYS A 257 -9.12 6.28 19.56
C LYS A 257 -8.74 6.70 18.16
N LEU A 258 -7.98 7.79 18.03
CA LEU A 258 -7.51 8.33 16.78
C LEU A 258 -5.98 8.27 16.72
N LEU A 259 -5.45 7.52 15.75
CA LEU A 259 -4.04 7.34 15.53
C LEU A 259 -3.63 7.96 14.20
N ILE A 260 -2.66 8.85 14.20
CA ILE A 260 -2.11 9.49 13.00
C ILE A 260 -0.70 8.93 12.77
N SER A 261 -0.53 8.14 11.73
CA SER A 261 0.75 7.53 11.42
C SER A 261 1.49 8.27 10.30
N SER A 262 2.77 8.53 10.51
CA SER A 262 3.62 9.26 9.57
C SER A 262 5.02 8.67 9.52
N ALA A 263 5.64 8.70 8.34
CA ALA A 263 7.05 8.32 8.15
C ALA A 263 8.01 9.51 8.36
N THR A 264 7.54 10.74 8.34
CA THR A 264 8.38 11.95 8.36
C THR A 264 8.34 12.69 9.70
N MET A 265 9.31 13.61 9.88
CA MET A 265 9.48 14.43 11.09
C MET A 265 8.47 15.57 11.25
N ASP A 266 7.54 15.78 10.33
CA ASP A 266 6.50 16.82 10.43
C ASP A 266 5.43 16.55 11.52
N ALA A 267 5.69 15.57 12.37
CA ALA A 267 4.83 15.18 13.49
C ALA A 267 4.43 16.35 14.42
N GLN A 268 5.29 17.35 14.58
CA GLN A 268 4.98 18.53 15.40
C GLN A 268 3.83 19.35 14.83
N LYS A 269 3.69 19.43 13.51
CA LYS A 269 2.55 20.12 12.88
C LYS A 269 1.25 19.37 13.15
N PHE A 270 1.28 18.05 13.04
CA PHE A 270 0.12 17.22 13.37
C PHE A 270 -0.24 17.30 14.85
N SER A 271 0.76 17.22 15.75
CA SER A 271 0.54 17.36 17.19
C SER A 271 -0.18 18.68 17.53
N LYS A 272 0.32 19.82 17.03
CA LYS A 272 -0.31 21.12 17.21
C LYS A 272 -1.72 21.20 16.63
N TYR A 273 -1.94 20.58 15.46
CA TYR A 273 -3.26 20.57 14.83
C TYR A 273 -4.26 19.78 15.70
N PHE A 274 -3.85 18.70 16.33
CA PHE A 274 -4.66 17.86 17.22
C PHE A 274 -4.50 18.24 18.70
N ASP A 275 -4.45 19.55 18.98
CA ASP A 275 -4.49 20.12 20.34
C ASP A 275 -3.34 19.58 21.24
N ASP A 276 -2.12 19.59 20.70
CA ASP A 276 -0.88 19.11 21.30
C ASP A 276 -0.90 17.60 21.63
N ALA A 277 -1.51 16.80 20.72
CA ALA A 277 -1.53 15.35 20.87
C ALA A 277 -0.11 14.77 21.01
N PRO A 278 0.10 13.78 21.89
CA PRO A 278 1.41 13.21 22.15
C PRO A 278 1.98 12.51 20.90
N ILE A 279 3.31 12.60 20.77
CA ILE A 279 4.05 11.99 19.66
C ILE A 279 4.77 10.76 20.17
N PHE A 280 4.42 9.59 19.66
CA PHE A 280 5.13 8.34 19.89
C PHE A 280 6.11 8.06 18.75
N LYS A 281 7.40 7.97 19.05
CA LYS A 281 8.45 7.73 18.05
C LYS A 281 8.92 6.30 18.10
N ILE A 282 8.85 5.61 16.96
CA ILE A 282 9.38 4.26 16.77
C ILE A 282 10.72 4.41 16.02
N PRO A 283 11.87 4.15 16.67
CA PRO A 283 13.15 4.17 15.98
C PRO A 283 13.18 3.11 14.88
N GLY A 284 13.62 3.52 13.69
CA GLY A 284 13.82 2.62 12.56
C GLY A 284 15.19 1.95 12.61
N ARG A 285 15.45 1.10 11.62
CA ARG A 285 16.78 0.62 11.27
C ARG A 285 17.15 1.27 9.94
N PRO A 286 17.71 2.50 9.94
CA PRO A 286 18.10 3.12 8.69
C PRO A 286 19.22 2.28 8.07
N TYR A 287 19.01 1.91 6.82
CA TYR A 287 20.11 1.39 6.02
C TYR A 287 21.01 2.56 5.60
N PRO A 288 22.32 2.38 5.53
CA PRO A 288 23.20 3.42 5.03
C PRO A 288 22.84 3.73 3.58
N VAL A 289 22.61 5.00 3.29
CA VAL A 289 22.28 5.49 1.94
C VAL A 289 23.44 6.35 1.45
N GLY A 290 24.15 5.86 0.42
CA GLY A 290 25.15 6.64 -0.30
C GLY A 290 24.47 7.62 -1.25
N ILE A 291 24.85 8.89 -1.19
CA ILE A 291 24.37 9.92 -2.11
C ILE A 291 25.47 10.20 -3.12
N TYR A 292 25.20 9.94 -4.39
CA TYR A 292 26.12 10.17 -5.50
C TYR A 292 25.53 11.18 -6.46
N TYR A 293 26.35 12.00 -7.05
CA TYR A 293 25.96 12.98 -8.05
C TYR A 293 26.67 12.69 -9.36
N THR A 294 25.97 12.88 -10.48
CA THR A 294 26.60 12.82 -11.80
C THR A 294 27.56 13.99 -11.97
N LYS A 295 28.70 13.79 -12.66
CA LYS A 295 29.70 14.83 -12.91
C LYS A 295 29.18 15.95 -13.81
N ALA A 296 28.21 15.64 -14.65
CA ALA A 296 27.55 16.56 -15.59
C ALA A 296 26.06 16.22 -15.67
N PRO A 297 25.21 17.17 -16.09
CA PRO A 297 23.80 16.88 -16.34
C PRO A 297 23.65 15.82 -17.44
N GLU A 298 22.83 14.81 -17.17
CA GLU A 298 22.53 13.74 -18.11
C GLU A 298 21.38 14.11 -19.05
N ALA A 299 21.59 13.95 -20.36
CA ALA A 299 20.58 14.25 -21.35
C ALA A 299 19.40 13.26 -21.31
N ASN A 300 19.66 12.02 -20.92
CA ASN A 300 18.66 10.96 -20.78
C ASN A 300 18.78 10.32 -19.39
N TYR A 301 18.04 10.86 -18.42
CA TYR A 301 18.08 10.38 -17.03
C TYR A 301 17.59 8.92 -16.88
N LEU A 302 16.69 8.44 -17.76
CA LEU A 302 16.21 7.06 -17.74
C LEU A 302 17.34 6.08 -18.06
N GLN A 303 18.09 6.39 -19.12
CA GLN A 303 19.20 5.55 -19.55
C GLN A 303 20.37 5.60 -18.55
N ALA A 304 20.67 6.79 -18.01
CA ALA A 304 21.65 6.96 -16.94
C ALA A 304 21.26 6.16 -15.70
N SER A 305 19.98 6.18 -15.29
CA SER A 305 19.48 5.41 -14.11
C SER A 305 19.51 3.89 -14.32
N ILE A 306 19.49 3.41 -15.56
CA ILE A 306 19.63 1.97 -15.86
C ILE A 306 21.11 1.56 -15.82
N ALA A 307 22.00 2.47 -16.19
CA ALA A 307 23.45 2.23 -16.25
C ALA A 307 24.16 2.42 -14.89
N THR A 308 23.48 3.06 -13.90
CA THR A 308 23.97 3.27 -12.54
C THR A 308 23.50 2.16 -11.61
#